data_dc9645065530504c87f073270210df41
#
_entry.id   dc9645065530504c87f073270210df41
#
_cell.length_a   1.000
_cell.length_b   1.000
_cell.length_c   1.000
_cell.angle_alpha   90.00
_cell.angle_beta   90.00
_cell.angle_gamma   90.00
#
_symmetry.space_group_name_H-M   'P 1'
#
loop_
_entity.id
_entity.type
_entity.pdbx_description
1 polymer ?
#
loop_
_entity_poly.entity_id
_entity_poly.type
_entity_poly.pdbx_seq_one_letter_code
_entity_poly.pdbx_strand_id
1 'polypeptide(L)'
;MKKVLAFDLDDTLAITKSPISDHMAETLSKVLEDFDICVISGGRFEQFKLQIIDRLHIDARKLSRLHLMPTCGTQYYRYDDVENDWHQLYAENLTDDEKNRVTEALEKVARELGYWPENPVGEIIEDRGTQVTFSALGQQATPEDKYAWDPDNTKKLAIRDGVAELVPDLEVRAGGTTSIDVTRIGIDKAYGMQKLIDTLDISKEDILFFGDKLEEGGNDYPVKAFGVDCLDVSKWEDTVTRLETILAVIK
;
A
#
# COMPACT_ATOMS: atom_id res chain seq x y z
N MET A 1 6.97 -24.94 -1.54
CA MET A 1 7.95 -23.91 -1.93
C MET A 1 7.16 -22.65 -2.20
N LYS A 2 7.64 -21.45 -1.78
CA LYS A 2 6.94 -20.20 -2.03
C LYS A 2 6.75 -19.98 -3.53
N LYS A 3 5.58 -19.47 -3.92
CA LYS A 3 5.23 -19.12 -5.32
C LYS A 3 5.19 -17.61 -5.52
N VAL A 4 4.76 -16.88 -4.49
CA VAL A 4 4.58 -15.42 -4.51
C VAL A 4 5.41 -14.77 -3.42
N LEU A 5 6.17 -13.73 -3.80
CA LEU A 5 6.76 -12.79 -2.85
C LEU A 5 5.90 -11.54 -2.84
N ALA A 6 5.29 -11.25 -1.70
CA ALA A 6 4.39 -10.10 -1.52
C ALA A 6 5.08 -9.02 -0.69
N PHE A 7 4.81 -7.75 -1.01
CA PHE A 7 5.51 -6.61 -0.42
C PHE A 7 4.54 -5.48 -0.09
N ASP A 8 4.76 -4.82 1.05
CA ASP A 8 4.39 -3.42 1.17
C ASP A 8 5.26 -2.57 0.21
N LEU A 9 4.89 -1.32 -0.01
CA LEU A 9 5.57 -0.43 -0.93
C LEU A 9 6.47 0.58 -0.22
N ASP A 10 5.85 1.47 0.55
CA ASP A 10 6.53 2.58 1.20
C ASP A 10 7.39 2.06 2.39
N ASP A 11 8.67 2.42 2.44
CA ASP A 11 9.68 1.99 3.42
C ASP A 11 10.05 0.49 3.36
N THR A 12 9.35 -0.30 2.52
CA THR A 12 9.66 -1.71 2.25
C THR A 12 10.37 -1.92 0.91
N LEU A 13 9.86 -1.38 -0.20
CA LEU A 13 10.49 -1.43 -1.51
C LEU A 13 11.20 -0.12 -1.89
N ALA A 14 10.73 1.01 -1.37
CA ALA A 14 11.26 2.35 -1.63
C ALA A 14 11.11 3.24 -0.40
N ILE A 15 11.83 4.35 -0.35
CA ILE A 15 11.51 5.45 0.58
C ILE A 15 10.08 5.92 0.32
N THR A 16 9.38 6.27 1.38
CA THR A 16 7.95 6.68 1.31
C THR A 16 7.70 7.67 0.16
N LYS A 17 6.73 7.37 -0.70
CA LYS A 17 6.34 8.16 -1.88
C LYS A 17 7.45 8.45 -2.90
N SER A 18 8.54 7.67 -2.88
CA SER A 18 9.67 7.81 -3.80
C SER A 18 9.76 6.61 -4.74
N PRO A 19 10.33 6.75 -5.93
CA PRO A 19 10.58 5.62 -6.82
C PRO A 19 11.56 4.61 -6.20
N ILE A 20 11.41 3.33 -6.57
CA ILE A 20 12.42 2.31 -6.23
C ILE A 20 13.77 2.67 -6.82
N SER A 21 14.84 2.27 -6.15
CA SER A 21 16.21 2.44 -6.65
C SER A 21 16.47 1.51 -7.86
N ASP A 22 17.49 1.83 -8.66
CA ASP A 22 17.90 0.97 -9.77
C ASP A 22 18.32 -0.42 -9.25
N HIS A 23 18.98 -0.49 -8.09
CA HIS A 23 19.34 -1.76 -7.46
C HIS A 23 18.13 -2.60 -7.07
N MET A 24 17.07 -1.97 -6.51
CA MET A 24 15.81 -2.66 -6.22
C MET A 24 15.14 -3.14 -7.52
N ALA A 25 15.09 -2.31 -8.56
CA ALA A 25 14.51 -2.66 -9.85
C ALA A 25 15.21 -3.87 -10.50
N GLU A 26 16.55 -3.90 -10.49
CA GLU A 26 17.33 -5.04 -10.96
C GLU A 26 17.08 -6.30 -10.14
N THR A 27 16.97 -6.16 -8.81
CA THR A 27 16.71 -7.29 -7.91
C THR A 27 15.33 -7.87 -8.15
N LEU A 28 14.27 -7.03 -8.24
CA LEU A 28 12.91 -7.48 -8.57
C LEU A 28 12.85 -8.14 -9.96
N SER A 29 13.58 -7.61 -10.94
CA SER A 29 13.68 -8.24 -12.27
C SER A 29 14.25 -9.67 -12.23
N LYS A 30 15.21 -9.94 -11.32
CA LYS A 30 15.76 -11.29 -11.10
C LYS A 30 14.77 -12.18 -10.35
N VAL A 31 14.07 -11.64 -9.35
CA VAL A 31 13.04 -12.36 -8.59
C VAL A 31 11.90 -12.85 -9.50
N LEU A 32 11.49 -12.02 -10.47
CA LEU A 32 10.44 -12.35 -11.45
C LEU A 32 10.80 -13.50 -12.42
N GLU A 33 12.05 -14.00 -12.43
CA GLU A 33 12.38 -15.24 -13.14
C GLU A 33 11.76 -16.48 -12.47
N ASP A 34 11.77 -16.50 -11.12
CA ASP A 34 11.42 -17.67 -10.32
C ASP A 34 10.08 -17.53 -9.58
N PHE A 35 9.69 -16.30 -9.18
CA PHE A 35 8.50 -16.00 -8.36
C PHE A 35 7.58 -15.02 -9.05
N ASP A 36 6.29 -15.10 -8.71
CA ASP A 36 5.39 -13.98 -8.91
C ASP A 36 5.60 -12.92 -7.80
N ILE A 37 5.43 -11.66 -8.13
CA ILE A 37 5.54 -10.55 -7.18
C ILE A 37 4.17 -9.92 -7.00
N CYS A 38 3.76 -9.73 -5.74
CA CYS A 38 2.61 -8.91 -5.40
C CYS A 38 3.08 -7.67 -4.63
N VAL A 39 2.62 -6.48 -5.05
CA VAL A 39 2.82 -5.26 -4.26
C VAL A 39 1.46 -4.77 -3.81
N ILE A 40 1.30 -4.56 -2.49
CA ILE A 40 0.07 -4.10 -1.86
C ILE A 40 0.34 -2.87 -0.99
N SER A 41 -0.40 -1.80 -1.20
CA SER A 41 -0.25 -0.54 -0.45
C SER A 41 -1.58 0.21 -0.41
N GLY A 42 -1.73 1.14 0.55
CA GLY A 42 -2.84 2.10 0.59
C GLY A 42 -2.82 3.13 -0.55
N GLY A 43 -1.74 3.20 -1.34
CA GLY A 43 -1.60 4.12 -2.48
C GLY A 43 -2.55 3.78 -3.65
N ARG A 44 -2.78 4.76 -4.53
CA ARG A 44 -3.52 4.56 -5.79
C ARG A 44 -2.63 3.99 -6.90
N PHE A 45 -3.21 3.49 -7.98
CA PHE A 45 -2.47 2.85 -9.08
C PHE A 45 -1.40 3.75 -9.70
N GLU A 46 -1.66 5.05 -9.88
CA GLU A 46 -0.69 6.01 -10.39
C GLU A 46 0.58 6.10 -9.54
N GLN A 47 0.45 5.87 -8.22
CA GLN A 47 1.60 5.81 -7.33
C GLN A 47 2.44 4.55 -7.61
N PHE A 48 1.81 3.40 -7.81
CA PHE A 48 2.51 2.17 -8.21
C PHE A 48 3.21 2.35 -9.55
N LYS A 49 2.56 3.04 -10.50
CA LYS A 49 3.17 3.37 -11.78
C LYS A 49 4.45 4.16 -11.60
N LEU A 50 4.39 5.29 -10.90
CA LEU A 50 5.55 6.17 -10.69
C LEU A 50 6.65 5.52 -9.85
N GLN A 51 6.28 4.76 -8.82
CA GLN A 51 7.26 4.21 -7.88
C GLN A 51 7.89 2.90 -8.39
N ILE A 52 7.17 2.07 -9.14
CA ILE A 52 7.62 0.73 -9.55
C ILE A 52 7.64 0.58 -11.06
N ILE A 53 6.49 0.70 -11.75
CA ILE A 53 6.36 0.30 -13.16
C ILE A 53 7.32 1.09 -14.04
N ASP A 54 7.37 2.42 -13.88
CA ASP A 54 8.21 3.31 -14.68
C ASP A 54 9.72 3.11 -14.42
N ARG A 55 10.06 2.33 -13.38
CA ARG A 55 11.44 1.98 -13.01
C ARG A 55 11.84 0.57 -13.41
N LEU A 56 10.87 -0.31 -13.68
CA LEU A 56 11.11 -1.68 -14.10
C LEU A 56 11.29 -1.72 -15.62
N HIS A 57 12.53 -1.90 -16.07
CA HIS A 57 12.84 -2.08 -17.50
C HIS A 57 12.88 -3.58 -17.83
N ILE A 58 11.71 -4.24 -17.82
CA ILE A 58 11.53 -5.67 -18.02
C ILE A 58 10.55 -5.95 -19.16
N ASP A 59 10.59 -7.17 -19.69
CA ASP A 59 9.70 -7.59 -20.76
C ASP A 59 8.26 -7.87 -20.30
N ALA A 60 7.33 -7.99 -21.25
CA ALA A 60 5.92 -8.25 -21.02
C ALA A 60 5.66 -9.52 -20.20
N ARG A 61 6.47 -10.59 -20.41
CA ARG A 61 6.35 -11.86 -19.68
C ARG A 61 6.63 -11.67 -18.17
N LYS A 62 7.61 -10.85 -17.81
CA LYS A 62 7.89 -10.53 -16.40
C LYS A 62 6.84 -9.60 -15.84
N LEU A 63 6.37 -8.60 -16.61
CA LEU A 63 5.28 -7.73 -16.18
C LEU A 63 4.00 -8.51 -15.87
N SER A 64 3.66 -9.56 -16.63
CA SER A 64 2.46 -10.39 -16.37
C SER A 64 2.54 -11.21 -15.08
N ARG A 65 3.73 -11.34 -14.47
CA ARG A 65 3.96 -11.96 -13.15
C ARG A 65 3.93 -10.94 -11.99
N LEU A 66 3.66 -9.68 -12.29
CA LEU A 66 3.55 -8.62 -11.30
C LEU A 66 2.07 -8.32 -11.00
N HIS A 67 1.69 -8.49 -9.75
CA HIS A 67 0.36 -8.25 -9.22
C HIS A 67 0.36 -6.95 -8.43
N LEU A 68 -0.45 -5.96 -8.83
CA LEU A 68 -0.52 -4.68 -8.15
C LEU A 68 -1.87 -4.54 -7.47
N MET A 69 -1.84 -4.31 -6.15
CA MET A 69 -3.01 -4.24 -5.30
C MET A 69 -3.08 -2.87 -4.58
N PRO A 70 -3.50 -1.81 -5.30
CA PRO A 70 -3.75 -0.50 -4.70
C PRO A 70 -4.85 -0.55 -3.65
N THR A 71 -4.88 0.49 -2.78
CA THR A 71 -5.93 0.68 -1.77
C THR A 71 -6.16 -0.57 -0.92
N CYS A 72 -5.05 -1.18 -0.44
CA CYS A 72 -5.05 -2.40 0.37
C CYS A 72 -5.76 -3.59 -0.30
N GLY A 73 -5.73 -3.66 -1.66
CA GLY A 73 -6.30 -4.77 -2.40
C GLY A 73 -7.78 -4.65 -2.74
N THR A 74 -8.41 -3.48 -2.51
CA THR A 74 -9.76 -3.19 -3.03
C THR A 74 -9.76 -2.87 -4.52
N GLN A 75 -8.59 -2.67 -5.08
CA GLN A 75 -8.33 -2.64 -6.51
C GLN A 75 -7.23 -3.67 -6.83
N TYR A 76 -7.31 -4.24 -8.03
CA TYR A 76 -6.31 -5.20 -8.48
C TYR A 76 -6.02 -5.00 -9.96
N TYR A 77 -4.73 -4.84 -10.27
CA TYR A 77 -4.23 -4.66 -11.63
C TYR A 77 -3.27 -5.77 -12.00
N ARG A 78 -3.36 -6.23 -13.25
CA ARG A 78 -2.41 -7.12 -13.90
C ARG A 78 -2.04 -6.60 -15.27
N TYR A 79 -0.83 -6.94 -15.70
CA TYR A 79 -0.39 -6.67 -17.06
C TYR A 79 -0.85 -7.78 -17.99
N ASP A 80 -1.50 -7.40 -19.10
CA ASP A 80 -1.84 -8.28 -20.19
C ASP A 80 -0.71 -8.24 -21.24
N ASP A 81 -0.05 -9.37 -21.44
CA ASP A 81 1.09 -9.48 -22.34
C ASP A 81 0.69 -9.56 -23.83
N VAL A 82 -0.60 -9.78 -24.12
CA VAL A 82 -1.17 -9.76 -25.47
C VAL A 82 -1.54 -8.32 -25.88
N GLU A 83 -2.25 -7.60 -25.01
CA GLU A 83 -2.65 -6.21 -25.25
C GLU A 83 -1.51 -5.22 -24.93
N ASN A 84 -0.48 -5.64 -24.23
CA ASN A 84 0.65 -4.85 -23.74
C ASN A 84 0.21 -3.64 -22.90
N ASP A 85 -0.76 -3.85 -22.00
CA ASP A 85 -1.27 -2.81 -21.11
C ASP A 85 -1.68 -3.36 -19.75
N TRP A 86 -1.87 -2.45 -18.78
CA TRP A 86 -2.34 -2.76 -17.44
C TRP A 86 -3.86 -2.76 -17.37
N HIS A 87 -4.45 -3.85 -16.92
CA HIS A 87 -5.88 -3.99 -16.76
C HIS A 87 -6.28 -4.03 -15.29
N GLN A 88 -7.28 -3.20 -14.95
CA GLN A 88 -7.94 -3.30 -13.66
C GLN A 88 -8.94 -4.47 -13.70
N LEU A 89 -8.63 -5.53 -12.95
CA LEU A 89 -9.49 -6.73 -12.91
C LEU A 89 -10.73 -6.50 -12.05
N TYR A 90 -10.61 -5.74 -10.97
CA TYR A 90 -11.74 -5.29 -10.16
C TYR A 90 -11.43 -3.99 -9.41
N ALA A 91 -12.51 -3.27 -9.00
CA ALA A 91 -12.49 -2.18 -8.05
C ALA A 91 -13.77 -2.20 -7.20
N GLU A 92 -13.64 -2.15 -5.88
CA GLU A 92 -14.75 -2.14 -4.93
C GLU A 92 -15.06 -0.70 -4.48
N ASN A 93 -15.53 0.11 -5.43
CA ASN A 93 -15.73 1.55 -5.22
C ASN A 93 -16.72 1.86 -4.08
N LEU A 94 -16.38 2.90 -3.30
CA LEU A 94 -17.31 3.56 -2.42
C LEU A 94 -18.40 4.26 -3.25
N THR A 95 -19.60 4.37 -2.69
CA THR A 95 -20.68 5.18 -3.29
C THR A 95 -20.38 6.66 -3.14
N ASP A 96 -21.01 7.51 -3.96
CA ASP A 96 -20.83 8.97 -3.86
C ASP A 96 -21.29 9.51 -2.49
N ASP A 97 -22.33 8.92 -1.88
CA ASP A 97 -22.78 9.26 -0.53
C ASP A 97 -21.73 8.91 0.53
N GLU A 98 -21.14 7.70 0.47
CA GLU A 98 -20.04 7.31 1.36
C GLU A 98 -18.86 8.28 1.24
N LYS A 99 -18.45 8.62 0.01
CA LYS A 99 -17.34 9.54 -0.24
C LYS A 99 -17.59 10.95 0.30
N ASN A 100 -18.78 11.49 0.08
CA ASN A 100 -19.16 12.82 0.57
C ASN A 100 -19.17 12.87 2.10
N ARG A 101 -19.81 11.90 2.77
CA ARG A 101 -19.82 11.81 4.25
C ARG A 101 -18.41 11.73 4.83
N VAL A 102 -17.54 10.92 4.22
CA VAL A 102 -16.14 10.77 4.64
C VAL A 102 -15.37 12.07 4.46
N THR A 103 -15.52 12.73 3.32
CA THR A 103 -14.83 14.00 3.02
C THR A 103 -15.23 15.08 4.04
N GLU A 104 -16.53 15.23 4.32
CA GLU A 104 -17.03 16.17 5.31
C GLU A 104 -16.53 15.84 6.73
N ALA A 105 -16.50 14.57 7.12
CA ALA A 105 -16.01 14.13 8.43
C ALA A 105 -14.52 14.42 8.60
N LEU A 106 -13.70 14.10 7.60
CA LEU A 106 -12.25 14.34 7.61
C LEU A 106 -11.94 15.83 7.72
N GLU A 107 -12.59 16.67 6.90
CA GLU A 107 -12.38 18.12 6.95
C GLU A 107 -12.81 18.71 8.30
N LYS A 108 -14.01 18.34 8.79
CA LYS A 108 -14.54 18.81 10.07
C LYS A 108 -13.58 18.48 11.21
N VAL A 109 -13.23 17.21 11.38
CA VAL A 109 -12.38 16.78 12.49
C VAL A 109 -10.99 17.39 12.42
N ALA A 110 -10.36 17.41 11.24
CA ALA A 110 -9.04 18.01 11.10
C ALA A 110 -9.03 19.50 11.41
N ARG A 111 -10.10 20.25 11.07
CA ARG A 111 -10.26 21.67 11.43
C ARG A 111 -10.50 21.87 12.92
N GLU A 112 -11.38 21.10 13.54
CA GLU A 112 -11.69 21.17 14.96
C GLU A 112 -10.47 20.89 15.83
N LEU A 113 -9.61 19.95 15.41
CA LEU A 113 -8.35 19.62 16.10
C LEU A 113 -7.19 20.59 15.76
N GLY A 114 -7.36 21.51 14.80
CA GLY A 114 -6.30 22.41 14.36
C GLY A 114 -5.21 21.73 13.50
N TYR A 115 -5.52 20.61 12.88
CA TYR A 115 -4.59 19.83 12.03
C TYR A 115 -4.88 19.98 10.53
N TRP A 116 -5.82 20.84 10.15
CA TRP A 116 -6.04 21.19 8.74
C TRP A 116 -4.92 22.11 8.26
N PRO A 117 -4.18 21.76 7.19
CA PRO A 117 -3.02 22.54 6.76
C PRO A 117 -3.44 23.87 6.13
N GLU A 118 -2.73 24.96 6.46
CA GLU A 118 -2.90 26.27 5.83
C GLU A 118 -2.26 26.35 4.45
N ASN A 119 -1.14 25.67 4.27
CA ASN A 119 -0.34 25.67 3.02
C ASN A 119 -0.02 24.23 2.59
N PRO A 120 -1.01 23.47 2.10
CA PRO A 120 -0.78 22.08 1.69
C PRO A 120 0.06 21.98 0.42
N VAL A 121 0.84 20.91 0.31
CA VAL A 121 1.57 20.56 -0.92
C VAL A 121 0.81 19.46 -1.64
N GLY A 122 -0.03 19.84 -2.60
CA GLY A 122 -0.95 18.95 -3.30
C GLY A 122 -2.29 18.74 -2.57
N GLU A 123 -3.04 17.74 -2.96
CA GLU A 123 -4.37 17.44 -2.40
C GLU A 123 -4.29 17.04 -0.94
N ILE A 124 -5.23 17.55 -0.14
CA ILE A 124 -5.40 17.20 1.29
C ILE A 124 -6.28 15.95 1.41
N ILE A 125 -7.41 15.91 0.70
CA ILE A 125 -8.34 14.79 0.64
C ILE A 125 -8.34 14.25 -0.80
N GLU A 126 -8.04 12.98 -0.94
CA GLU A 126 -7.93 12.30 -2.23
C GLU A 126 -8.98 11.18 -2.32
N ASP A 127 -9.85 11.26 -3.34
CA ASP A 127 -10.73 10.14 -3.72
C ASP A 127 -9.95 9.13 -4.58
N ARG A 128 -9.78 7.93 -4.05
CA ARG A 128 -9.13 6.79 -4.73
C ARG A 128 -10.13 5.77 -5.26
N GLY A 129 -11.39 6.13 -5.36
CA GLY A 129 -12.49 5.27 -5.79
C GLY A 129 -12.97 4.34 -4.67
N THR A 130 -12.14 3.45 -4.20
CA THR A 130 -12.42 2.45 -3.16
C THR A 130 -12.03 2.90 -1.76
N GLN A 131 -11.37 4.04 -1.65
CA GLN A 131 -10.84 4.63 -0.43
C GLN A 131 -10.85 6.16 -0.56
N VAL A 132 -11.11 6.86 0.54
CA VAL A 132 -10.85 8.30 0.66
C VAL A 132 -9.71 8.49 1.65
N THR A 133 -8.70 9.27 1.25
CA THR A 133 -7.49 9.50 2.04
C THR A 133 -7.32 10.97 2.38
N PHE A 134 -7.18 11.28 3.66
CA PHE A 134 -6.69 12.58 4.14
C PHE A 134 -5.17 12.56 4.26
N SER A 135 -4.50 13.64 3.89
CA SER A 135 -3.06 13.84 4.08
C SER A 135 -2.80 15.19 4.72
N ALA A 136 -2.35 15.19 5.97
CA ALA A 136 -2.26 16.39 6.82
C ALA A 136 -1.34 17.49 6.29
N LEU A 137 -0.40 17.18 5.39
CA LEU A 137 0.49 18.15 4.73
C LEU A 137 0.24 18.25 3.22
N GLY A 138 -0.76 17.51 2.70
CA GLY A 138 -0.97 17.28 1.29
C GLY A 138 -0.12 16.10 0.75
N GLN A 139 -0.59 15.51 -0.34
CA GLN A 139 -0.01 14.27 -0.90
C GLN A 139 1.45 14.42 -1.34
N GLN A 140 1.86 15.62 -1.79
CA GLN A 140 3.16 15.89 -2.39
C GLN A 140 4.18 16.53 -1.42
N ALA A 141 3.89 16.61 -0.11
CA ALA A 141 4.83 17.08 0.89
C ALA A 141 6.07 16.15 0.94
N THR A 142 7.22 16.74 1.31
CA THR A 142 8.49 16.00 1.34
C THR A 142 8.46 14.85 2.37
N PRO A 143 9.23 13.78 2.19
CA PRO A 143 9.35 12.72 3.19
C PRO A 143 9.78 13.27 4.57
N GLU A 144 10.75 14.18 4.59
CA GLU A 144 11.27 14.81 5.81
C GLU A 144 10.17 15.53 6.59
N ASP A 145 9.35 16.34 5.90
CA ASP A 145 8.22 17.05 6.53
C ASP A 145 7.18 16.07 7.07
N LYS A 146 6.89 15.01 6.30
CA LYS A 146 5.94 13.97 6.69
C LYS A 146 6.40 13.22 7.95
N TYR A 147 7.65 12.81 8.04
CA TYR A 147 8.20 12.16 9.24
C TYR A 147 8.22 13.09 10.45
N ALA A 148 8.47 14.39 10.25
CA ALA A 148 8.52 15.38 11.33
C ALA A 148 7.14 15.80 11.85
N TRP A 149 6.06 15.64 11.06
CA TRP A 149 4.72 16.15 11.39
C TRP A 149 4.11 15.47 12.62
N ASP A 150 4.21 14.15 12.72
CA ASP A 150 3.56 13.34 13.77
C ASP A 150 4.42 12.12 14.17
N PRO A 151 5.60 12.37 14.78
CA PRO A 151 6.57 11.31 15.07
C PRO A 151 6.08 10.28 16.09
N ASP A 152 5.11 10.63 16.91
CA ASP A 152 4.52 9.78 17.96
C ASP A 152 3.11 9.26 17.62
N ASN A 153 2.62 9.53 16.41
CA ASN A 153 1.29 9.19 15.89
C ASN A 153 0.10 9.82 16.65
N THR A 154 0.32 10.73 17.58
CA THR A 154 -0.75 11.29 18.43
C THR A 154 -1.79 12.04 17.59
N LYS A 155 -1.36 12.84 16.61
CA LYS A 155 -2.26 13.63 15.77
C LYS A 155 -3.10 12.75 14.85
N LYS A 156 -2.49 11.75 14.21
CA LYS A 156 -3.21 10.82 13.34
C LYS A 156 -4.26 10.03 14.11
N LEU A 157 -3.90 9.53 15.29
CA LEU A 157 -4.84 8.77 16.11
C LEU A 157 -6.02 9.64 16.56
N ALA A 158 -5.80 10.91 16.93
CA ALA A 158 -6.87 11.83 17.28
C ALA A 158 -7.82 12.11 16.09
N ILE A 159 -7.28 12.32 14.88
CA ILE A 159 -8.12 12.50 13.67
C ILE A 159 -8.90 11.22 13.37
N ARG A 160 -8.22 10.04 13.38
CA ARG A 160 -8.85 8.74 13.15
C ARG A 160 -10.04 8.53 14.06
N ASP A 161 -9.85 8.73 15.36
CA ASP A 161 -10.89 8.46 16.37
C ASP A 161 -12.08 9.40 16.18
N GLY A 162 -11.84 10.71 15.97
CA GLY A 162 -12.91 11.67 15.71
C GLY A 162 -13.68 11.41 14.41
N VAL A 163 -13.00 10.96 13.35
CA VAL A 163 -13.65 10.60 12.08
C VAL A 163 -14.47 9.32 12.24
N ALA A 164 -13.95 8.30 12.94
CA ALA A 164 -14.64 7.04 13.18
C ALA A 164 -15.98 7.22 13.92
N GLU A 165 -16.08 8.21 14.82
CA GLU A 165 -17.35 8.56 15.48
C GLU A 165 -18.41 9.11 14.50
N LEU A 166 -17.99 9.77 13.43
CA LEU A 166 -18.88 10.41 12.45
C LEU A 166 -19.29 9.47 11.31
N VAL A 167 -18.48 8.45 11.01
CA VAL A 167 -18.75 7.45 9.97
C VAL A 167 -18.61 6.01 10.52
N PRO A 168 -19.47 5.62 11.49
CA PRO A 168 -19.33 4.35 12.21
C PRO A 168 -19.59 3.10 11.35
N ASP A 169 -20.14 3.27 10.16
CA ASP A 169 -20.38 2.23 9.15
C ASP A 169 -19.19 2.00 8.21
N LEU A 170 -18.10 2.77 8.39
CA LEU A 170 -16.87 2.67 7.62
C LEU A 170 -15.67 2.40 8.54
N GLU A 171 -14.58 1.94 7.95
CA GLU A 171 -13.34 1.70 8.64
C GLU A 171 -12.40 2.90 8.48
N VAL A 172 -11.93 3.47 9.59
CA VAL A 172 -10.99 4.60 9.60
C VAL A 172 -9.66 4.14 10.18
N ARG A 173 -8.61 4.21 9.38
CA ARG A 173 -7.26 3.74 9.75
C ARG A 173 -6.24 4.87 9.65
N ALA A 174 -5.29 4.88 10.57
CA ALA A 174 -4.06 5.62 10.38
C ALA A 174 -3.23 4.92 9.30
N GLY A 175 -2.99 5.62 8.19
CA GLY A 175 -2.19 5.12 7.07
C GLY A 175 -0.68 5.32 7.28
N GLY A 176 0.03 5.83 6.26
CA GLY A 176 1.46 6.12 6.33
C GLY A 176 1.84 7.18 7.38
N THR A 177 2.81 8.03 7.05
CA THR A 177 3.34 9.03 8.00
C THR A 177 2.35 10.13 8.41
N THR A 178 1.49 10.59 7.47
CA THR A 178 0.57 11.73 7.68
C THR A 178 -0.86 11.43 7.22
N SER A 179 -1.18 10.17 6.89
CA SER A 179 -2.43 9.82 6.22
C SER A 179 -3.45 9.19 7.16
N ILE A 180 -4.72 9.49 6.89
CA ILE A 180 -5.88 8.76 7.40
C ILE A 180 -6.61 8.20 6.19
N ASP A 181 -6.82 6.91 6.19
CA ASP A 181 -7.49 6.17 5.11
C ASP A 181 -8.87 5.70 5.60
N VAL A 182 -9.90 5.95 4.80
CA VAL A 182 -11.27 5.52 5.09
C VAL A 182 -11.73 4.59 3.99
N THR A 183 -12.16 3.39 4.38
CA THR A 183 -12.61 2.31 3.49
C THR A 183 -13.89 1.69 4.04
N ARG A 184 -14.44 0.69 3.34
CA ARG A 184 -15.43 -0.19 3.95
C ARG A 184 -14.80 -1.02 5.08
N ILE A 185 -15.64 -1.45 6.05
CA ILE A 185 -15.21 -2.29 7.16
C ILE A 185 -14.58 -3.59 6.65
N GLY A 186 -13.49 -4.01 7.28
CA GLY A 186 -12.78 -5.25 6.97
C GLY A 186 -11.75 -5.12 5.85
N ILE A 187 -11.51 -3.91 5.34
CA ILE A 187 -10.48 -3.66 4.33
C ILE A 187 -9.15 -3.36 5.01
N ASP A 188 -8.20 -4.28 4.85
CA ASP A 188 -6.80 -4.15 5.26
C ASP A 188 -5.92 -5.00 4.33
N LYS A 189 -4.62 -5.10 4.64
CA LYS A 189 -3.72 -5.91 3.80
C LYS A 189 -4.01 -7.41 3.85
N ALA A 190 -4.60 -7.93 4.95
CA ALA A 190 -5.04 -9.32 5.00
C ALA A 190 -6.19 -9.60 4.02
N TYR A 191 -7.13 -8.67 3.91
CA TYR A 191 -8.18 -8.72 2.89
C TYR A 191 -7.56 -8.82 1.47
N GLY A 192 -6.58 -7.98 1.16
CA GLY A 192 -5.88 -8.05 -0.13
C GLY A 192 -5.16 -9.38 -0.34
N MET A 193 -4.50 -9.93 0.69
CA MET A 193 -3.88 -11.25 0.60
C MET A 193 -4.92 -12.35 0.36
N GLN A 194 -6.10 -12.30 0.99
CA GLN A 194 -7.17 -13.26 0.70
C GLN A 194 -7.64 -13.16 -0.76
N LYS A 195 -7.82 -11.94 -1.29
CA LYS A 195 -8.18 -11.74 -2.71
C LYS A 195 -7.11 -12.29 -3.67
N LEU A 196 -5.83 -12.12 -3.34
CA LEU A 196 -4.72 -12.67 -4.12
C LEU A 196 -4.75 -14.21 -4.12
N ILE A 197 -4.95 -14.82 -2.94
CA ILE A 197 -5.08 -16.27 -2.76
C ILE A 197 -6.21 -16.82 -3.61
N ASP A 198 -7.40 -16.21 -3.52
CA ASP A 198 -8.59 -16.64 -4.26
C ASP A 198 -8.38 -16.48 -5.80
N THR A 199 -7.72 -15.41 -6.22
CA THR A 199 -7.49 -15.14 -7.65
C THR A 199 -6.48 -16.07 -8.29
N LEU A 200 -5.41 -16.44 -7.55
CA LEU A 200 -4.33 -17.29 -8.05
C LEU A 200 -4.56 -18.78 -7.76
N ASP A 201 -5.60 -19.13 -7.03
CA ASP A 201 -5.88 -20.51 -6.56
C ASP A 201 -4.64 -21.11 -5.85
N ILE A 202 -4.13 -20.36 -4.88
CA ILE A 202 -2.96 -20.72 -4.06
C ILE A 202 -3.33 -20.75 -2.58
N SER A 203 -2.37 -21.06 -1.71
CA SER A 203 -2.56 -21.05 -0.26
C SER A 203 -1.67 -20.02 0.44
N LYS A 204 -1.92 -19.76 1.74
CA LYS A 204 -1.10 -18.84 2.55
C LYS A 204 0.36 -19.26 2.59
N GLU A 205 0.60 -20.59 2.62
CA GLU A 205 1.93 -21.20 2.66
C GLU A 205 2.73 -20.94 1.38
N ASP A 206 2.04 -20.61 0.27
CA ASP A 206 2.69 -20.26 -1.01
C ASP A 206 3.21 -18.82 -1.04
N ILE A 207 2.82 -17.97 -0.06
CA ILE A 207 3.18 -16.55 0.00
C ILE A 207 4.26 -16.32 1.05
N LEU A 208 5.21 -15.42 0.75
CA LEU A 208 6.11 -14.80 1.71
C LEU A 208 5.94 -13.29 1.62
N PHE A 209 5.52 -12.65 2.70
CA PHE A 209 5.25 -11.22 2.77
C PHE A 209 6.40 -10.45 3.42
N PHE A 210 6.76 -9.31 2.84
CA PHE A 210 7.74 -8.36 3.39
C PHE A 210 7.03 -7.06 3.78
N GLY A 211 7.26 -6.59 4.99
CA GLY A 211 6.67 -5.35 5.50
C GLY A 211 7.53 -4.70 6.58
N ASP A 212 7.38 -3.38 6.74
CA ASP A 212 8.12 -2.58 7.72
C ASP A 212 7.35 -2.37 9.03
N LYS A 213 6.05 -2.71 9.06
CA LYS A 213 5.14 -2.51 10.21
C LYS A 213 4.38 -3.78 10.59
N LEU A 214 5.12 -4.83 10.92
CA LEU A 214 4.59 -6.15 11.32
C LEU A 214 4.30 -6.29 12.84
N GLU A 215 4.51 -5.25 13.63
CA GLU A 215 4.11 -5.17 15.03
C GLU A 215 2.61 -4.90 15.18
N GLU A 216 2.06 -5.22 16.34
CA GLU A 216 0.64 -4.98 16.65
C GLU A 216 0.29 -3.49 16.51
N GLY A 217 -0.74 -3.20 15.74
CA GLY A 217 -1.14 -1.84 15.37
C GLY A 217 -0.48 -1.30 14.09
N GLY A 218 0.53 -1.97 13.53
CA GLY A 218 1.10 -1.66 12.22
C GLY A 218 0.17 -2.05 11.06
N ASN A 219 0.31 -1.39 9.93
CA ASN A 219 -0.55 -1.62 8.76
C ASN A 219 -0.25 -2.95 8.03
N ASP A 220 0.88 -3.61 8.32
CA ASP A 220 1.26 -4.94 7.83
C ASP A 220 0.88 -6.07 8.80
N TYR A 221 0.64 -5.73 10.07
CA TYR A 221 0.27 -6.70 11.09
C TYR A 221 -0.92 -7.59 10.69
N PRO A 222 -1.98 -7.09 10.03
CA PRO A 222 -3.09 -7.93 9.57
C PRO A 222 -2.64 -9.12 8.72
N VAL A 223 -1.63 -8.97 7.86
CA VAL A 223 -1.10 -10.06 7.03
C VAL A 223 -0.47 -11.16 7.91
N LYS A 224 0.30 -10.75 8.92
CA LYS A 224 0.92 -11.66 9.88
C LYS A 224 -0.14 -12.35 10.75
N ALA A 225 -1.12 -11.60 11.26
CA ALA A 225 -2.25 -12.15 12.02
C ALA A 225 -3.12 -13.10 11.21
N PHE A 226 -3.23 -12.87 9.89
CA PHE A 226 -3.91 -13.73 8.95
C PHE A 226 -3.20 -15.09 8.76
N GLY A 227 -1.91 -15.19 9.12
CA GLY A 227 -1.12 -16.43 9.11
C GLY A 227 -0.31 -16.63 7.83
N VAL A 228 -0.03 -15.59 7.07
CA VAL A 228 0.97 -15.60 6.00
C VAL A 228 2.36 -15.52 6.63
N ASP A 229 3.32 -16.26 6.09
CA ASP A 229 4.73 -16.13 6.51
C ASP A 229 5.25 -14.73 6.19
N CYS A 230 5.81 -14.03 7.18
CA CYS A 230 6.26 -12.66 7.05
C CYS A 230 7.74 -12.49 7.37
N LEU A 231 8.39 -11.58 6.66
CA LEU A 231 9.73 -11.08 6.95
C LEU A 231 9.66 -9.59 7.28
N ASP A 232 10.07 -9.26 8.50
CA ASP A 232 10.18 -7.89 8.97
C ASP A 232 11.40 -7.21 8.31
N VAL A 233 11.23 -5.99 7.80
CA VAL A 233 12.30 -5.17 7.23
C VAL A 233 12.25 -3.79 7.88
N SER A 234 13.42 -3.18 8.10
CA SER A 234 13.48 -1.83 8.69
C SER A 234 13.50 -0.74 7.62
N LYS A 235 13.85 -1.10 6.38
CA LYS A 235 13.99 -0.21 5.23
C LYS A 235 14.20 -1.01 3.94
N TRP A 236 14.05 -0.36 2.80
CA TRP A 236 14.13 -1.02 1.49
C TRP A 236 15.47 -1.74 1.21
N GLU A 237 16.60 -1.28 1.78
CA GLU A 237 17.90 -1.96 1.61
C GLU A 237 17.93 -3.33 2.28
N ASP A 238 17.19 -3.51 3.39
CA ASP A 238 17.04 -4.81 4.04
C ASP A 238 16.27 -5.77 3.12
N THR A 239 15.25 -5.27 2.42
CA THR A 239 14.50 -6.06 1.41
C THR A 239 15.42 -6.53 0.30
N VAL A 240 16.25 -5.65 -0.28
CA VAL A 240 17.24 -6.03 -1.30
C VAL A 240 18.14 -7.15 -0.78
N THR A 241 18.72 -6.99 0.41
CA THR A 241 19.64 -7.98 1.00
C THR A 241 18.96 -9.34 1.18
N ARG A 242 17.70 -9.36 1.64
CA ARG A 242 16.93 -10.60 1.82
C ARG A 242 16.61 -11.26 0.48
N LEU A 243 16.22 -10.47 -0.53
CA LEU A 243 15.95 -10.98 -1.88
C LEU A 243 17.20 -11.57 -2.54
N GLU A 244 18.34 -10.90 -2.42
CA GLU A 244 19.63 -11.43 -2.90
C GLU A 244 20.01 -12.74 -2.21
N THR A 245 19.71 -12.86 -0.90
CA THR A 245 19.91 -14.10 -0.15
C THR A 245 19.00 -15.22 -0.67
N ILE A 246 17.71 -14.95 -0.90
CA ILE A 246 16.77 -15.91 -1.48
C ILE A 246 17.26 -16.38 -2.85
N LEU A 247 17.61 -15.45 -3.74
CA LEU A 247 18.14 -15.75 -5.07
C LEU A 247 19.43 -16.58 -5.05
N ALA A 248 20.26 -16.42 -4.03
CA ALA A 248 21.48 -17.23 -3.88
C ALA A 248 21.20 -18.67 -3.43
N VAL A 249 20.11 -18.89 -2.69
CA VAL A 249 19.74 -20.21 -2.14
C VAL A 249 18.96 -21.07 -3.13
N ILE A 250 18.15 -20.47 -4.01
CA ILE A 250 17.31 -21.21 -4.98
C ILE A 250 18.06 -21.64 -6.24
N LYS A 251 19.29 -21.17 -6.44
CA LYS A 251 20.19 -21.59 -7.52
C LYS A 251 20.91 -22.89 -7.16
#